data_b899233dff108fc05ed470a8ce6c1ce0
#
_entry.id   b899233dff108fc05ed470a8ce6c1ce0
#
_cell.length_a   1.000
_cell.length_b   1.000
_cell.length_c   1.000
_cell.angle_alpha   90.00
_cell.angle_beta   90.00
_cell.angle_gamma   90.00
#
_symmetry.space_group_name_H-M   'P 1'
#
loop_
_entity.id
_entity.type
_entity.pdbx_description
1 polymer ?
#
loop_
_entity_poly.entity_id
_entity_poly.type
_entity_poly.pdbx_seq_one_letter_code
_entity_poly.pdbx_strand_id
1 'polypeptide(L)'
;MNYIHKYTTCIIQYLYIYIMISSAGMALPAYIGNDNFIILTLLMGIYYVLKKKTLFHLQKQYLLFIGCLFFSMLLVIIGSTLSLGTALSVTSIPLIIYATYKIDPANYLQRFIKLIFYIALISIILFTITRIYGFNSFSSIFPHLYTSFFRGGEVYSYGGFLYRFVTLHSDRNCGPFSEPGQYQCVLSSALYFIMFHPRLFEAKERIRYIIVFFLALITTLSTSGYIGIVILVFCYLLHSLKTIDKRMKYAIIITIIGTMLFMSMTKLGNEFMNTVVFHKIYANGQLDFSLNSGGARTISISSVLTTIYNH
;
A
#
# COMPACT_ATOMS: atom_id res chain seq x y z
N MET A 1 -20.25 -29.68 -13.41
CA MET A 1 -18.83 -29.70 -12.99
C MET A 1 -18.11 -28.33 -13.12
N ASN A 2 -18.45 -27.50 -14.11
CA ASN A 2 -17.75 -26.21 -14.32
C ASN A 2 -17.98 -25.13 -13.26
N TYR A 3 -19.16 -25.05 -12.63
CA TYR A 3 -19.47 -23.98 -11.65
C TYR A 3 -18.66 -24.11 -10.37
N ILE A 4 -18.59 -25.31 -9.78
CA ILE A 4 -17.84 -25.57 -8.53
C ILE A 4 -16.35 -25.21 -8.74
N HIS A 5 -15.79 -25.62 -9.86
CA HIS A 5 -14.39 -25.33 -10.19
C HIS A 5 -14.12 -23.82 -10.32
N LYS A 6 -15.04 -23.07 -10.94
CA LYS A 6 -14.95 -21.62 -11.07
C LYS A 6 -15.00 -20.90 -9.72
N TYR A 7 -15.92 -21.30 -8.82
CA TYR A 7 -16.03 -20.73 -7.47
C TYR A 7 -14.79 -21.04 -6.63
N THR A 8 -14.31 -22.28 -6.67
CA THR A 8 -13.10 -22.69 -5.95
C THR A 8 -11.87 -21.88 -6.42
N THR A 9 -11.70 -21.71 -7.72
CA THR A 9 -10.60 -20.89 -8.29
C THR A 9 -10.71 -19.43 -7.84
N CYS A 10 -11.92 -18.89 -7.80
CA CYS A 10 -12.18 -17.53 -7.33
C CYS A 10 -11.77 -17.33 -5.87
N ILE A 11 -12.22 -18.21 -4.97
CA ILE A 11 -11.91 -18.15 -3.54
C ILE A 11 -10.40 -18.31 -3.31
N ILE A 12 -9.78 -19.28 -3.98
CA ILE A 12 -8.33 -19.50 -3.88
C ILE A 12 -7.57 -18.24 -4.31
N GLN A 13 -7.96 -17.60 -5.40
CA GLN A 13 -7.26 -16.40 -5.85
C GLN A 13 -7.43 -15.22 -4.87
N TYR A 14 -8.63 -15.02 -4.29
CA TYR A 14 -8.81 -14.01 -3.24
C TYR A 14 -7.93 -14.26 -2.02
N LEU A 15 -7.82 -15.51 -1.59
CA LEU A 15 -6.93 -15.90 -0.49
C LEU A 15 -5.46 -15.57 -0.83
N TYR A 16 -5.01 -15.92 -2.02
CA TYR A 16 -3.65 -15.62 -2.47
C TYR A 16 -3.39 -14.12 -2.58
N ILE A 17 -4.35 -13.33 -3.12
CA ILE A 17 -4.25 -11.87 -3.17
C ILE A 17 -4.16 -11.28 -1.75
N TYR A 18 -4.99 -11.77 -0.81
CA TYR A 18 -4.97 -11.31 0.56
C TYR A 18 -3.62 -11.59 1.24
N ILE A 19 -3.08 -12.79 1.08
CA ILE A 19 -1.76 -13.16 1.62
C ILE A 19 -0.64 -12.35 0.96
N MET A 20 -0.69 -12.17 -0.36
CA MET A 20 0.26 -11.33 -1.08
C MET A 20 0.26 -9.89 -0.55
N ILE A 21 -0.90 -9.28 -0.34
CA ILE A 21 -1.01 -7.92 0.21
C ILE A 21 -0.57 -7.89 1.68
N SER A 22 -0.81 -8.96 2.42
CA SER A 22 -0.40 -9.07 3.83
C SER A 22 1.12 -8.99 4.01
N SER A 23 1.90 -9.39 3.01
CA SER A 23 3.36 -9.20 3.01
C SER A 23 3.81 -7.74 3.02
N ALA A 24 2.92 -6.80 2.69
CA ALA A 24 3.17 -5.37 2.77
C ALA A 24 2.93 -4.76 4.18
N GLY A 25 2.83 -5.57 5.22
CA GLY A 25 2.73 -5.12 6.62
C GLY A 25 1.31 -5.10 7.19
N MET A 26 0.41 -5.97 6.71
CA MET A 26 -0.90 -6.16 7.32
C MET A 26 -0.81 -6.91 8.66
N ALA A 27 -1.94 -7.06 9.34
CA ALA A 27 -2.04 -7.69 10.65
C ALA A 27 -1.72 -9.20 10.65
N LEU A 28 -1.94 -9.91 9.55
CA LEU A 28 -1.78 -11.35 9.49
C LEU A 28 -0.37 -11.84 9.90
N PRO A 29 0.75 -11.27 9.40
CA PRO A 29 2.09 -11.62 9.89
C PRO A 29 2.27 -11.43 11.39
N ALA A 30 1.65 -10.40 11.98
CA ALA A 30 1.72 -10.16 13.42
C ALA A 30 0.98 -11.22 14.24
N TYR A 31 -0.09 -11.83 13.69
CA TYR A 31 -0.83 -12.90 14.36
C TYR A 31 -0.09 -14.23 14.36
N ILE A 32 0.47 -14.63 13.22
CA ILE A 32 1.07 -15.96 13.07
C ILE A 32 2.59 -15.99 13.29
N GLY A 33 3.19 -14.81 13.46
CA GLY A 33 4.64 -14.62 13.48
C GLY A 33 5.23 -14.43 12.09
N ASN A 34 6.20 -13.52 11.96
CA ASN A 34 6.81 -13.19 10.67
C ASN A 34 7.45 -14.39 9.98
N ASP A 35 8.18 -15.23 10.73
CA ASP A 35 8.86 -16.41 10.18
C ASP A 35 7.84 -17.43 9.65
N ASN A 36 6.79 -17.70 10.41
CA ASN A 36 5.71 -18.58 9.98
C ASN A 36 4.98 -18.04 8.74
N PHE A 37 4.81 -16.70 8.67
CA PHE A 37 4.22 -16.07 7.49
C PHE A 37 5.10 -16.20 6.25
N ILE A 38 6.41 -16.04 6.38
CA ILE A 38 7.37 -16.23 5.28
C ILE A 38 7.32 -17.69 4.80
N ILE A 39 7.32 -18.65 5.72
CA ILE A 39 7.21 -20.07 5.38
C ILE A 39 5.89 -20.35 4.65
N LEU A 40 4.77 -19.81 5.16
CA LEU A 40 3.45 -19.97 4.54
C LEU A 40 3.44 -19.44 3.10
N THR A 41 3.94 -18.23 2.88
CA THR A 41 3.98 -17.59 1.54
C THR A 41 4.87 -18.36 0.58
N LEU A 42 6.01 -18.86 1.06
CA LEU A 42 6.92 -19.69 0.29
C LEU A 42 6.25 -21.01 -0.13
N LEU A 43 5.66 -21.73 0.83
CA LEU A 43 4.98 -23.02 0.57
C LEU A 43 3.81 -22.84 -0.40
N MET A 44 3.00 -21.80 -0.24
CA MET A 44 1.89 -21.50 -1.15
C MET A 44 2.40 -21.22 -2.57
N GLY A 45 3.46 -20.43 -2.68
CA GLY A 45 4.07 -20.12 -3.97
C GLY A 45 4.63 -21.38 -4.66
N ILE A 46 5.42 -22.16 -3.95
CA ILE A 46 6.00 -23.42 -4.45
C ILE A 46 4.90 -24.42 -4.83
N TYR A 47 3.91 -24.62 -3.96
CA TYR A 47 2.78 -25.54 -4.23
C TYR A 47 2.10 -25.21 -5.57
N TYR A 48 1.81 -23.92 -5.79
CA TYR A 48 1.14 -23.53 -7.02
C TYR A 48 2.01 -23.75 -8.26
N VAL A 49 3.28 -23.36 -8.19
CA VAL A 49 4.25 -23.49 -9.28
C VAL A 49 4.45 -24.96 -9.65
N LEU A 50 4.61 -25.83 -8.66
CA LEU A 50 4.76 -27.28 -8.89
C LEU A 50 3.48 -27.91 -9.48
N LYS A 51 2.31 -27.57 -8.93
CA LYS A 51 1.01 -28.09 -9.39
C LYS A 51 0.73 -27.75 -10.85
N LYS A 52 1.12 -26.57 -11.28
CA LYS A 52 0.86 -26.07 -12.65
C LYS A 52 2.02 -26.31 -13.64
N LYS A 53 3.16 -26.84 -13.16
CA LYS A 53 4.39 -27.01 -13.99
C LYS A 53 4.80 -25.72 -14.72
N THR A 54 4.55 -24.57 -14.12
CA THR A 54 4.67 -23.25 -14.76
C THR A 54 6.10 -22.69 -14.72
N LEU A 55 7.01 -23.30 -13.97
CA LEU A 55 8.41 -22.86 -13.86
C LEU A 55 9.12 -22.73 -15.21
N PHE A 56 8.78 -23.57 -16.17
CA PHE A 56 9.44 -23.61 -17.50
C PHE A 56 8.87 -22.59 -18.50
N HIS A 57 7.82 -21.86 -18.15
CA HIS A 57 7.17 -20.87 -19.02
C HIS A 57 7.13 -19.47 -18.41
N LEU A 58 8.22 -19.07 -17.73
CA LEU A 58 8.36 -17.72 -17.18
C LEU A 58 8.50 -16.71 -18.34
N GLN A 59 7.66 -15.69 -18.34
CA GLN A 59 7.78 -14.59 -19.30
C GLN A 59 9.10 -13.84 -19.07
N LYS A 60 9.78 -13.41 -20.15
CA LYS A 60 11.06 -12.67 -20.10
C LYS A 60 11.03 -11.48 -19.10
N GLN A 61 9.92 -10.75 -19.08
CA GLN A 61 9.73 -9.62 -18.17
C GLN A 61 9.75 -10.03 -16.70
N TYR A 62 9.18 -11.19 -16.36
CA TYR A 62 9.18 -11.70 -15.00
C TYR A 62 10.56 -12.22 -14.59
N LEU A 63 11.28 -12.85 -15.50
CA LEU A 63 12.68 -13.24 -15.28
C LEU A 63 13.57 -12.02 -15.06
N LEU A 64 13.37 -10.95 -15.83
CA LEU A 64 14.08 -9.68 -15.63
C LEU A 64 13.77 -9.09 -14.25
N PHE A 65 12.50 -9.06 -13.84
CA PHE A 65 12.08 -8.59 -12.52
C PHE A 65 12.72 -9.40 -11.38
N ILE A 66 12.69 -10.73 -11.47
CA ILE A 66 13.37 -11.61 -10.52
C ILE A 66 14.88 -11.34 -10.52
N GLY A 67 15.49 -11.20 -11.68
CA GLY A 67 16.92 -10.88 -11.83
C GLY A 67 17.28 -9.55 -11.13
N CYS A 68 16.48 -8.50 -11.32
CA CYS A 68 16.66 -7.23 -10.64
C CYS A 68 16.51 -7.34 -9.12
N LEU A 69 15.55 -8.15 -8.64
CA LEU A 69 15.40 -8.42 -7.21
C LEU A 69 16.60 -9.16 -6.63
N PHE A 70 17.08 -10.21 -7.29
CA PHE A 70 18.29 -10.92 -6.88
C PHE A 70 19.52 -10.03 -6.89
N PHE A 71 19.66 -9.18 -7.91
CA PHE A 71 20.75 -8.21 -7.98
C PHE A 71 20.70 -7.21 -6.83
N SER A 72 19.52 -6.66 -6.54
CA SER A 72 19.33 -5.77 -5.38
C SER A 72 19.63 -6.46 -4.05
N MET A 73 19.26 -7.75 -3.91
CA MET A 73 19.66 -8.57 -2.75
C MET A 73 21.17 -8.71 -2.62
N LEU A 74 21.86 -9.02 -3.71
CA LEU A 74 23.33 -9.16 -3.69
C LEU A 74 23.98 -7.87 -3.24
N LEU A 75 23.52 -6.70 -3.69
CA LEU A 75 24.02 -5.41 -3.24
C LEU A 75 23.82 -5.19 -1.74
N VAL A 76 22.68 -5.62 -1.19
CA VAL A 76 22.40 -5.54 0.25
C VAL A 76 23.26 -6.53 1.04
N ILE A 77 23.51 -7.74 0.52
CA ILE A 77 24.37 -8.76 1.15
C ILE A 77 25.82 -8.27 1.26
N ILE A 78 26.32 -7.59 0.25
CA ILE A 78 27.69 -7.04 0.24
C ILE A 78 27.85 -5.95 1.31
N GLY A 79 26.76 -5.19 1.60
CA GLY A 79 26.78 -4.08 2.57
C GLY A 79 26.34 -4.42 4.00
N SER A 80 25.80 -5.60 4.28
CA SER A 80 25.25 -5.95 5.60
C SER A 80 25.19 -7.47 5.85
N THR A 81 25.15 -7.87 7.13
CA THR A 81 24.89 -9.26 7.52
C THR A 81 23.40 -9.57 7.31
N LEU A 82 23.06 -10.21 6.19
CA LEU A 82 21.69 -10.66 5.92
C LEU A 82 21.32 -11.85 6.79
N SER A 83 20.20 -11.74 7.50
CA SER A 83 19.62 -12.92 8.17
C SER A 83 18.96 -13.85 7.14
N LEU A 84 18.96 -15.16 7.44
CA LEU A 84 18.27 -16.16 6.63
C LEU A 84 16.79 -15.80 6.42
N GLY A 85 16.13 -15.22 7.43
CA GLY A 85 14.74 -14.76 7.33
C GLY A 85 14.54 -13.67 6.28
N THR A 86 15.48 -12.72 6.18
CA THR A 86 15.43 -11.69 5.13
C THR A 86 15.58 -12.28 3.73
N ALA A 87 16.53 -13.21 3.54
CA ALA A 87 16.73 -13.90 2.27
C ALA A 87 15.47 -14.69 1.84
N LEU A 88 14.85 -15.40 2.76
CA LEU A 88 13.61 -16.15 2.50
C LEU A 88 12.44 -15.23 2.18
N SER A 89 12.30 -14.08 2.87
CA SER A 89 11.21 -13.13 2.59
C SER A 89 11.33 -12.52 1.20
N VAL A 90 12.53 -12.11 0.78
CA VAL A 90 12.75 -11.57 -0.56
C VAL A 90 12.48 -12.61 -1.66
N THR A 91 12.71 -13.88 -1.39
CA THR A 91 12.41 -14.97 -2.34
C THR A 91 10.91 -15.30 -2.37
N SER A 92 10.23 -15.28 -1.23
CA SER A 92 8.82 -15.65 -1.12
C SER A 92 7.89 -14.66 -1.78
N ILE A 93 8.21 -13.35 -1.71
CA ILE A 93 7.37 -12.28 -2.28
C ILE A 93 7.18 -12.41 -3.80
N PRO A 94 8.22 -12.48 -4.64
CA PRO A 94 8.03 -12.68 -6.09
C PRO A 94 7.29 -13.97 -6.42
N LEU A 95 7.55 -15.03 -5.67
CA LEU A 95 6.93 -16.31 -5.89
C LEU A 95 5.43 -16.28 -5.63
N ILE A 96 4.99 -15.66 -4.53
CA ILE A 96 3.56 -15.51 -4.23
C ILE A 96 2.87 -14.56 -5.19
N ILE A 97 3.52 -13.49 -5.64
CA ILE A 97 2.99 -12.57 -6.67
C ILE A 97 2.74 -13.33 -7.97
N TYR A 98 3.73 -14.09 -8.42
CA TYR A 98 3.62 -14.90 -9.63
C TYR A 98 2.50 -15.93 -9.53
N ALA A 99 2.45 -16.70 -8.45
CA ALA A 99 1.41 -17.68 -8.20
C ALA A 99 0.02 -17.05 -8.21
N THR A 100 -0.15 -15.93 -7.49
CA THR A 100 -1.41 -15.18 -7.38
C THR A 100 -1.94 -14.74 -8.75
N TYR A 101 -1.06 -14.19 -9.59
CA TYR A 101 -1.42 -13.78 -10.94
C TYR A 101 -1.80 -14.97 -11.81
N LYS A 102 -1.04 -16.07 -11.76
CA LYS A 102 -1.23 -17.23 -12.62
C LYS A 102 -2.45 -18.10 -12.30
N ILE A 103 -3.05 -17.96 -11.11
CA ILE A 103 -4.28 -18.68 -10.75
C ILE A 103 -5.41 -18.39 -11.74
N ASP A 104 -5.65 -17.11 -12.02
CA ASP A 104 -6.63 -16.63 -12.99
C ASP A 104 -6.21 -15.25 -13.51
N PRO A 105 -5.34 -15.18 -14.52
CA PRO A 105 -4.78 -13.92 -15.02
C PRO A 105 -5.83 -12.95 -15.54
N ALA A 106 -6.92 -13.48 -16.14
CA ALA A 106 -7.97 -12.65 -16.72
C ALA A 106 -8.73 -11.83 -15.68
N ASN A 107 -8.91 -12.37 -14.47
CA ASN A 107 -9.71 -11.74 -13.41
C ASN A 107 -8.86 -11.20 -12.25
N TYR A 108 -7.53 -11.33 -12.32
CA TYR A 108 -6.62 -10.93 -11.23
C TYR A 108 -6.81 -9.48 -10.79
N LEU A 109 -6.73 -8.53 -11.73
CA LEU A 109 -6.88 -7.10 -11.41
C LEU A 109 -8.26 -6.75 -10.88
N GLN A 110 -9.31 -7.34 -11.42
CA GLN A 110 -10.66 -7.11 -10.91
C GLN A 110 -10.79 -7.59 -9.47
N ARG A 111 -10.28 -8.78 -9.15
CA ARG A 111 -10.33 -9.34 -7.78
C ARG A 111 -9.45 -8.55 -6.82
N PHE A 112 -8.28 -8.12 -7.25
CA PHE A 112 -7.41 -7.25 -6.47
C PHE A 112 -8.14 -5.96 -6.09
N ILE A 113 -8.71 -5.24 -7.06
CA ILE A 113 -9.42 -3.99 -6.82
C ILE A 113 -10.65 -4.21 -5.93
N LYS A 114 -11.43 -5.28 -6.15
CA LYS A 114 -12.59 -5.63 -5.30
C LYS A 114 -12.18 -5.89 -3.85
N LEU A 115 -11.12 -6.64 -3.63
CA LEU A 115 -10.63 -6.91 -2.28
C LEU A 115 -10.22 -5.61 -1.57
N ILE A 116 -9.44 -4.75 -2.25
CA ILE A 116 -9.03 -3.46 -1.68
C ILE A 116 -10.23 -2.54 -1.45
N PHE A 117 -11.25 -2.58 -2.31
CA PHE A 117 -12.47 -1.81 -2.11
C PHE A 117 -13.18 -2.20 -0.80
N TYR A 118 -13.35 -3.49 -0.52
CA TYR A 118 -13.97 -3.94 0.72
C TYR A 118 -13.11 -3.60 1.95
N ILE A 119 -11.80 -3.77 1.85
CA ILE A 119 -10.86 -3.33 2.90
C ILE A 119 -10.99 -1.82 3.13
N ALA A 120 -11.03 -1.02 2.08
CA ALA A 120 -11.17 0.43 2.18
C ALA A 120 -12.51 0.84 2.82
N LEU A 121 -13.61 0.24 2.40
CA LEU A 121 -14.92 0.51 2.95
C LEU A 121 -14.99 0.19 4.45
N ILE A 122 -14.54 -1.00 4.83
CA ILE A 122 -14.50 -1.43 6.24
C ILE A 122 -13.58 -0.50 7.05
N SER A 123 -12.42 -0.14 6.50
CA SER A 123 -11.47 0.73 7.19
C SER A 123 -12.02 2.13 7.45
N ILE A 124 -12.75 2.72 6.49
CA ILE A 124 -13.40 4.03 6.69
C ILE A 124 -14.45 3.94 7.79
N ILE A 125 -15.29 2.91 7.77
CA ILE A 125 -16.33 2.71 8.79
C ILE A 125 -15.71 2.56 10.17
N LEU A 126 -14.75 1.65 10.34
CA LEU A 126 -14.13 1.40 11.64
C LEU A 126 -13.28 2.56 12.12
N PHE A 127 -12.58 3.26 11.22
CA PHE A 127 -11.86 4.49 11.54
C PHE A 127 -12.83 5.58 12.05
N THR A 128 -13.95 5.78 11.38
CA THR A 128 -14.97 6.76 11.79
C THR A 128 -15.55 6.40 13.17
N ILE A 129 -15.88 5.13 13.40
CA ILE A 129 -16.36 4.65 14.70
C ILE A 129 -15.31 4.91 15.78
N THR A 130 -14.04 4.61 15.52
CA THR A 130 -12.94 4.85 16.47
C THR A 130 -12.77 6.34 16.80
N ARG A 131 -12.99 7.23 15.80
CA ARG A 131 -12.93 8.69 16.00
C ARG A 131 -14.10 9.24 16.80
N ILE A 132 -15.29 8.67 16.66
CA ILE A 132 -16.52 9.12 17.36
C ILE A 132 -16.55 8.60 18.81
N TYR A 133 -16.31 7.31 19.00
CA TYR A 133 -16.47 6.65 20.31
C TYR A 133 -15.17 6.54 21.12
N GLY A 134 -14.06 6.92 20.52
CA GLY A 134 -12.74 6.86 21.15
C GLY A 134 -12.12 5.47 21.13
N PHE A 135 -10.82 5.47 21.40
CA PHE A 135 -9.98 4.27 21.33
C PHE A 135 -10.36 3.20 22.38
N ASN A 136 -10.73 3.61 23.59
CA ASN A 136 -11.03 2.67 24.68
C ASN A 136 -12.18 1.70 24.33
N SER A 137 -13.20 2.20 23.65
CA SER A 137 -14.32 1.37 23.19
C SER A 137 -13.89 0.36 22.13
N PHE A 138 -12.96 0.74 21.29
CA PHE A 138 -12.41 -0.14 20.24
C PHE A 138 -11.50 -1.22 20.84
N SER A 139 -10.62 -0.85 21.77
CA SER A 139 -9.66 -1.76 22.39
C SER A 139 -10.30 -2.85 23.24
N SER A 140 -11.53 -2.62 23.77
CA SER A 140 -12.28 -3.64 24.51
C SER A 140 -12.84 -4.76 23.62
N ILE A 141 -13.05 -4.51 22.33
CA ILE A 141 -13.67 -5.44 21.39
C ILE A 141 -12.63 -6.20 20.57
N PHE A 142 -11.55 -5.53 20.19
CA PHE A 142 -10.55 -6.09 19.26
C PHE A 142 -9.30 -6.59 19.98
N PRO A 143 -8.72 -7.72 19.53
CA PRO A 143 -7.54 -8.28 20.14
C PRO A 143 -6.35 -7.33 20.06
N HIS A 144 -5.54 -7.36 21.10
CA HIS A 144 -4.28 -6.65 21.16
C HIS A 144 -3.24 -7.37 20.31
N LEU A 145 -2.55 -6.59 19.46
CA LEU A 145 -1.45 -7.06 18.62
C LEU A 145 -0.18 -6.33 19.02
N TYR A 146 0.79 -7.05 19.55
CA TYR A 146 2.09 -6.49 19.84
C TYR A 146 2.88 -6.28 18.55
N THR A 147 3.45 -5.10 18.37
CA THR A 147 4.35 -4.82 17.25
C THR A 147 5.66 -4.27 17.75
N SER A 148 6.73 -5.04 17.65
CA SER A 148 8.08 -4.68 18.08
C SER A 148 8.81 -3.64 17.18
N PHE A 149 8.11 -2.95 16.30
CA PHE A 149 8.75 -2.24 15.17
C PHE A 149 9.25 -0.83 15.44
N PHE A 150 9.21 -0.28 16.67
CA PHE A 150 9.67 1.10 16.87
C PHE A 150 10.72 1.28 17.96
N ARG A 151 11.75 2.08 17.63
CA ARG A 151 12.86 2.50 18.49
C ARG A 151 12.33 3.12 19.79
N GLY A 152 12.51 2.40 20.89
CA GLY A 152 12.40 2.96 22.24
C GLY A 152 11.01 3.04 22.87
N GLY A 153 9.96 2.48 22.28
CA GLY A 153 8.61 2.45 22.86
C GLY A 153 7.81 1.25 22.41
N GLU A 154 6.98 0.74 23.33
CA GLU A 154 6.00 -0.28 23.01
C GLU A 154 4.89 0.33 22.17
N VAL A 155 4.83 -0.02 20.88
CA VAL A 155 3.73 0.37 20.01
C VAL A 155 2.67 -0.71 20.06
N TYR A 156 1.53 -0.35 20.60
CA TYR A 156 0.38 -1.23 20.68
C TYR A 156 -0.50 -1.04 19.45
N SER A 157 -1.01 -2.14 18.92
CA SER A 157 -2.04 -2.11 17.91
C SER A 157 -3.16 -3.08 18.27
N TYR A 158 -4.37 -2.71 17.89
CA TYR A 158 -5.59 -3.46 18.10
C TYR A 158 -6.28 -3.66 16.79
N GLY A 159 -6.85 -4.81 16.55
CA GLY A 159 -7.60 -5.00 15.31
C GLY A 159 -7.67 -6.42 14.85
N GLY A 160 -8.17 -6.58 13.63
CA GLY A 160 -8.34 -7.84 12.95
C GLY A 160 -7.73 -7.84 11.57
N PHE A 161 -8.07 -8.85 10.79
CA PHE A 161 -7.51 -9.06 9.44
C PHE A 161 -7.85 -7.94 8.44
N LEU A 162 -8.93 -7.19 8.64
CA LEU A 162 -9.41 -6.17 7.70
C LEU A 162 -9.22 -4.73 8.19
N TYR A 163 -8.91 -4.53 9.47
CA TYR A 163 -8.66 -3.22 10.05
C TYR A 163 -7.77 -3.32 11.28
N ARG A 164 -6.88 -2.34 11.45
CA ARG A 164 -5.93 -2.25 12.55
C ARG A 164 -5.87 -0.81 13.06
N PHE A 165 -6.05 -0.63 14.35
CA PHE A 165 -5.76 0.61 15.04
C PHE A 165 -4.34 0.57 15.59
N VAL A 166 -3.54 1.58 15.28
CA VAL A 166 -2.16 1.70 15.74
C VAL A 166 -2.04 2.93 16.62
N THR A 167 -1.62 2.76 17.87
CA THR A 167 -1.55 3.86 18.85
C THR A 167 -0.66 5.00 18.42
N LEU A 168 0.46 4.68 17.73
CA LEU A 168 1.39 5.68 17.17
C LEU A 168 0.73 6.57 16.10
N HIS A 169 -0.33 6.09 15.46
CA HIS A 169 -1.04 6.75 14.37
C HIS A 169 -2.54 6.85 14.66
N SER A 170 -2.89 7.19 15.91
CA SER A 170 -4.28 7.18 16.39
C SER A 170 -5.23 8.11 15.64
N ASP A 171 -4.70 9.17 15.04
CA ASP A 171 -5.41 10.15 14.22
C ASP A 171 -5.53 9.78 12.74
N ARG A 172 -4.94 8.65 12.31
CA ARG A 172 -4.75 8.28 10.91
C ARG A 172 -5.31 6.90 10.62
N ASN A 173 -5.94 6.76 9.45
CA ASN A 173 -6.43 5.47 8.99
C ASN A 173 -5.29 4.62 8.41
N CYS A 174 -4.92 3.58 9.13
CA CYS A 174 -3.93 2.60 8.67
C CYS A 174 -4.55 1.44 7.87
N GLY A 175 -5.89 1.36 7.76
CA GLY A 175 -6.54 0.15 7.26
C GLY A 175 -6.11 -1.08 8.08
N PRO A 176 -5.82 -2.21 7.45
CA PRO A 176 -5.26 -3.39 8.12
C PRO A 176 -3.74 -3.36 8.29
N PHE A 177 -3.06 -2.28 7.88
CA PHE A 177 -1.60 -2.16 7.87
C PHE A 177 -1.05 -1.57 9.17
N SER A 178 0.24 -1.75 9.41
CA SER A 178 0.94 -1.18 10.56
C SER A 178 1.21 0.31 10.42
N GLU A 179 1.25 0.81 9.18
CA GLU A 179 1.51 2.21 8.88
C GLU A 179 0.54 2.76 7.82
N PRO A 180 0.10 4.04 7.96
CA PRO A 180 -0.76 4.66 6.97
C PRO A 180 -0.09 4.80 5.59
N GLY A 181 1.26 4.89 5.54
CA GLY A 181 2.02 4.92 4.30
C GLY A 181 1.96 3.62 3.49
N GLN A 182 1.97 2.46 4.17
CA GLN A 182 1.80 1.16 3.51
C GLN A 182 0.40 1.02 2.93
N TYR A 183 -0.61 1.39 3.71
CA TYR A 183 -2.00 1.36 3.26
C TYR A 183 -2.21 2.26 2.05
N GLN A 184 -1.68 3.47 2.10
CA GLN A 184 -1.73 4.43 0.99
C GLN A 184 -1.13 3.87 -0.31
N CYS A 185 0.01 3.15 -0.26
CA CYS A 185 0.61 2.55 -1.44
C CYS A 185 -0.34 1.55 -2.12
N VAL A 186 -1.03 0.72 -1.33
CA VAL A 186 -1.98 -0.27 -1.85
C VAL A 186 -3.23 0.41 -2.43
N LEU A 187 -3.77 1.42 -1.74
CA LEU A 187 -4.91 2.22 -2.24
C LEU A 187 -4.56 2.95 -3.55
N SER A 188 -3.38 3.57 -3.63
CA SER A 188 -2.93 4.27 -4.84
C SER A 188 -2.72 3.31 -6.01
N SER A 189 -2.25 2.09 -5.75
CA SER A 189 -2.13 1.05 -6.78
C SER A 189 -3.51 0.62 -7.30
N ALA A 190 -4.49 0.41 -6.42
CA ALA A 190 -5.85 0.08 -6.83
C ALA A 190 -6.51 1.23 -7.61
N LEU A 191 -6.29 2.47 -7.17
CA LEU A 191 -6.77 3.66 -7.84
C LEU A 191 -6.15 3.82 -9.24
N TYR A 192 -4.85 3.58 -9.37
CA TYR A 192 -4.15 3.57 -10.66
C TYR A 192 -4.81 2.58 -11.62
N PHE A 193 -4.96 1.33 -11.21
CA PHE A 193 -5.54 0.32 -12.09
C PHE A 193 -6.97 0.66 -12.52
N ILE A 194 -7.81 1.16 -11.63
CA ILE A 194 -9.20 1.48 -11.99
C ILE A 194 -9.31 2.73 -12.87
N MET A 195 -8.39 3.69 -12.74
CA MET A 195 -8.36 4.88 -13.58
C MET A 195 -7.85 4.56 -14.99
N PHE A 196 -6.75 3.81 -15.11
CA PHE A 196 -6.08 3.57 -16.40
C PHE A 196 -6.63 2.36 -17.16
N HIS A 197 -7.42 1.49 -16.50
CA HIS A 197 -8.05 0.34 -17.15
C HIS A 197 -9.60 0.41 -17.05
N PRO A 198 -10.25 1.35 -17.77
CA PRO A 198 -11.69 1.60 -17.65
C PRO A 198 -12.58 0.41 -18.02
N ARG A 199 -12.02 -0.58 -18.76
CA ARG A 199 -12.75 -1.78 -19.19
C ARG A 199 -12.91 -2.83 -18.08
N LEU A 200 -12.25 -2.68 -16.94
CA LEU A 200 -12.32 -3.64 -15.84
C LEU A 200 -13.68 -3.66 -15.14
N PHE A 201 -14.40 -2.53 -15.14
CA PHE A 201 -15.67 -2.36 -14.43
C PHE A 201 -16.63 -1.49 -15.22
N GLU A 202 -17.94 -1.65 -14.95
CA GLU A 202 -18.95 -0.74 -15.45
C GLU A 202 -18.74 0.68 -14.88
N ALA A 203 -19.21 1.69 -15.62
CA ALA A 203 -18.97 3.09 -15.25
C ALA A 203 -19.45 3.46 -13.83
N LYS A 204 -20.64 2.98 -13.44
CA LYS A 204 -21.20 3.22 -12.10
C LYS A 204 -20.37 2.57 -11.00
N GLU A 205 -19.95 1.32 -11.22
CA GLU A 205 -19.12 0.57 -10.27
C GLU A 205 -17.76 1.20 -10.13
N ARG A 206 -17.15 1.63 -11.24
CA ARG A 206 -15.87 2.33 -11.28
C ARG A 206 -15.88 3.62 -10.48
N ILE A 207 -16.89 4.47 -10.67
CA ILE A 207 -17.03 5.72 -9.92
C ILE A 207 -17.14 5.44 -8.42
N ARG A 208 -17.94 4.46 -8.01
CA ARG A 208 -18.07 4.06 -6.60
C ARG A 208 -16.73 3.67 -6.00
N TYR A 209 -15.93 2.87 -6.70
CA TYR A 209 -14.61 2.45 -6.23
C TYR A 209 -13.65 3.62 -6.12
N ILE A 210 -13.63 4.51 -7.12
CA ILE A 210 -12.80 5.73 -7.09
C ILE A 210 -13.14 6.57 -5.86
N ILE A 211 -14.43 6.83 -5.60
CA ILE A 211 -14.86 7.63 -4.45
C ILE A 211 -14.38 7.00 -3.14
N VAL A 212 -14.59 5.70 -2.95
CA VAL A 212 -14.19 5.01 -1.72
C VAL A 212 -12.67 5.03 -1.55
N PHE A 213 -11.89 4.82 -2.61
CA PHE A 213 -10.42 4.89 -2.53
C PHE A 213 -9.94 6.29 -2.20
N PHE A 214 -10.52 7.33 -2.79
CA PHE A 214 -10.17 8.71 -2.44
C PHE A 214 -10.50 9.05 -0.98
N LEU A 215 -11.66 8.65 -0.48
CA LEU A 215 -12.02 8.85 0.91
C LEU A 215 -11.07 8.10 1.84
N ALA A 216 -10.75 6.85 1.53
CA ALA A 216 -9.77 6.08 2.30
C ALA A 216 -8.38 6.75 2.30
N LEU A 217 -7.91 7.23 1.13
CA LEU A 217 -6.64 7.94 1.00
C LEU A 217 -6.59 9.23 1.82
N ILE A 218 -7.66 10.03 1.80
CA ILE A 218 -7.75 11.26 2.61
C ILE A 218 -7.62 10.92 4.10
N THR A 219 -8.29 9.86 4.57
CA THR A 219 -8.25 9.47 5.99
C THR A 219 -6.90 8.93 6.43
N THR A 220 -6.01 8.53 5.51
CA THR A 220 -4.63 8.10 5.89
C THR A 220 -3.79 9.25 6.42
N LEU A 221 -4.11 10.50 6.15
CA LEU A 221 -3.31 11.70 6.46
C LEU A 221 -1.82 11.51 6.13
N SER A 222 -1.55 10.85 5.00
CA SER A 222 -0.19 10.56 4.54
C SER A 222 0.27 11.60 3.52
N THR A 223 1.31 12.37 3.84
CA THR A 223 1.87 13.38 2.93
C THR A 223 2.32 12.76 1.60
N SER A 224 2.99 11.61 1.66
CA SER A 224 3.37 10.86 0.46
C SER A 224 2.16 10.37 -0.34
N GLY A 225 1.04 10.08 0.34
CA GLY A 225 -0.22 9.73 -0.29
C GLY A 225 -0.82 10.87 -1.09
N TYR A 226 -0.83 12.06 -0.54
CA TYR A 226 -1.35 13.24 -1.23
C TYR A 226 -0.51 13.60 -2.45
N ILE A 227 0.81 13.55 -2.34
CA ILE A 227 1.71 13.74 -3.48
C ILE A 227 1.44 12.65 -4.54
N GLY A 228 1.31 11.40 -4.12
CA GLY A 228 0.99 10.28 -5.01
C GLY A 228 -0.34 10.47 -5.76
N ILE A 229 -1.39 10.96 -5.08
CA ILE A 229 -2.68 11.29 -5.70
C ILE A 229 -2.52 12.39 -6.76
N VAL A 230 -1.82 13.46 -6.42
CA VAL A 230 -1.59 14.59 -7.35
C VAL A 230 -0.88 14.09 -8.60
N ILE A 231 0.20 13.33 -8.45
CA ILE A 231 0.93 12.74 -9.58
C ILE A 231 0.02 11.80 -10.39
N LEU A 232 -0.76 10.94 -9.73
CA LEU A 232 -1.65 10.00 -10.40
C LEU A 232 -2.72 10.72 -11.22
N VAL A 233 -3.37 11.73 -10.64
CA VAL A 233 -4.38 12.56 -11.33
C VAL A 233 -3.75 13.30 -12.50
N PHE A 234 -2.57 13.89 -12.31
CA PHE A 234 -1.83 14.55 -13.38
C PHE A 234 -1.48 13.59 -14.52
N CYS A 235 -0.95 12.41 -14.23
CA CYS A 235 -0.67 11.38 -15.24
C CYS A 235 -1.94 10.93 -15.97
N TYR A 236 -3.04 10.77 -15.23
CA TYR A 236 -4.34 10.42 -15.83
C TYR A 236 -4.85 11.52 -16.76
N LEU A 237 -4.73 12.78 -16.37
CA LEU A 237 -5.07 13.90 -17.22
C LEU A 237 -4.25 13.91 -18.50
N LEU A 238 -2.92 13.77 -18.40
CA LEU A 238 -2.04 13.67 -19.56
C LEU A 238 -2.43 12.50 -20.48
N HIS A 239 -2.73 11.35 -19.93
CA HIS A 239 -3.18 10.18 -20.67
C HIS A 239 -4.52 10.44 -21.39
N SER A 240 -5.45 11.07 -20.71
CA SER A 240 -6.79 11.38 -21.23
C SER A 240 -6.81 12.58 -22.18
N LEU A 241 -5.72 13.38 -22.25
CA LEU A 241 -5.67 14.59 -23.07
C LEU A 241 -5.96 14.35 -24.56
N LYS A 242 -5.72 13.16 -25.08
CA LYS A 242 -6.01 12.78 -26.46
C LYS A 242 -7.50 12.59 -26.72
N THR A 243 -8.28 12.23 -25.71
CA THR A 243 -9.71 11.83 -25.82
C THR A 243 -10.69 12.81 -25.22
N ILE A 244 -10.24 13.74 -24.38
CA ILE A 244 -11.09 14.72 -23.66
C ILE A 244 -11.24 15.99 -24.49
N ASP A 245 -12.45 16.55 -24.54
CA ASP A 245 -12.73 17.83 -25.18
C ASP A 245 -11.88 18.96 -24.57
N LYS A 246 -11.45 19.90 -25.43
CA LYS A 246 -10.60 21.04 -25.04
C LYS A 246 -11.20 21.83 -23.85
N ARG A 247 -12.52 22.02 -23.84
CA ARG A 247 -13.22 22.76 -22.75
C ARG A 247 -13.06 22.05 -21.41
N MET A 248 -13.18 20.74 -21.40
CA MET A 248 -13.03 19.93 -20.18
C MET A 248 -11.58 19.91 -19.69
N LYS A 249 -10.59 19.93 -20.61
CA LYS A 249 -9.17 20.08 -20.25
C LYS A 249 -8.91 21.38 -19.48
N TYR A 250 -9.39 22.50 -20.02
CA TYR A 250 -9.24 23.80 -19.36
C TYR A 250 -9.97 23.84 -18.01
N ALA A 251 -11.19 23.28 -17.91
CA ALA A 251 -11.92 23.20 -16.66
C ALA A 251 -11.14 22.43 -15.57
N ILE A 252 -10.54 21.30 -15.94
CA ILE A 252 -9.73 20.48 -15.01
C ILE A 252 -8.47 21.24 -14.57
N ILE A 253 -7.74 21.85 -15.53
CA ILE A 253 -6.54 22.65 -15.22
C ILE A 253 -6.89 23.83 -14.31
N ILE A 254 -7.95 24.56 -14.61
CA ILE A 254 -8.44 25.67 -13.79
C ILE A 254 -8.84 25.20 -12.39
N THR A 255 -9.50 24.03 -12.29
CA THR A 255 -9.87 23.47 -10.99
C THR A 255 -8.64 23.11 -10.16
N ILE A 256 -7.62 22.49 -10.76
CA ILE A 256 -6.36 22.16 -10.06
C ILE A 256 -5.65 23.42 -9.60
N ILE A 257 -5.48 24.39 -10.50
CA ILE A 257 -4.84 25.68 -10.16
C ILE A 257 -5.65 26.41 -9.11
N GLY A 258 -6.99 26.47 -9.25
CA GLY A 258 -7.89 27.09 -8.28
C GLY A 258 -7.80 26.43 -6.91
N THR A 259 -7.72 25.10 -6.85
CA THR A 259 -7.55 24.37 -5.59
C THR A 259 -6.19 24.68 -4.96
N MET A 260 -5.11 24.70 -5.73
CA MET A 260 -3.78 25.07 -5.23
C MET A 260 -3.76 26.53 -4.71
N LEU A 261 -4.34 27.46 -5.43
CA LEU A 261 -4.45 28.85 -4.99
C LEU A 261 -5.34 28.96 -3.74
N PHE A 262 -6.47 28.28 -3.69
CA PHE A 262 -7.31 28.23 -2.50
C PHE A 262 -6.55 27.73 -1.28
N MET A 263 -5.80 26.65 -1.42
CA MET A 263 -4.98 26.07 -0.34
C MET A 263 -3.86 27.03 0.10
N SER A 264 -3.28 27.81 -0.82
CA SER A 264 -2.22 28.76 -0.48
C SER A 264 -2.73 30.10 0.08
N MET A 265 -3.94 30.54 -0.30
CA MET A 265 -4.47 31.86 0.04
C MET A 265 -5.46 31.86 1.20
N THR A 266 -6.03 30.72 1.57
CA THR A 266 -6.98 30.65 2.68
C THR A 266 -6.30 30.25 3.98
N LYS A 267 -6.78 30.81 5.11
CA LYS A 267 -6.30 30.46 6.45
C LYS A 267 -6.41 28.94 6.70
N LEU A 268 -7.54 28.35 6.31
CA LEU A 268 -7.81 26.92 6.42
C LEU A 268 -6.84 26.07 5.57
N GLY A 269 -6.57 26.49 4.34
CA GLY A 269 -5.60 25.82 3.47
C GLY A 269 -4.18 25.94 3.99
N ASN A 270 -3.78 27.12 4.49
CA ASN A 270 -2.48 27.31 5.12
C ASN A 270 -2.32 26.50 6.40
N GLU A 271 -3.35 26.45 7.26
CA GLU A 271 -3.33 25.59 8.45
C GLU A 271 -3.21 24.11 8.06
N PHE A 272 -3.96 23.66 7.06
CA PHE A 272 -3.86 22.29 6.54
C PHE A 272 -2.45 22.02 5.98
N MET A 273 -1.92 22.89 5.14
CA MET A 273 -0.58 22.73 4.57
C MET A 273 0.49 22.75 5.66
N ASN A 274 0.40 23.64 6.63
CA ASN A 274 1.34 23.72 7.74
C ASN A 274 1.26 22.46 8.62
N THR A 275 0.06 22.00 8.97
CA THR A 275 -0.12 20.85 9.87
C THR A 275 0.20 19.52 9.18
N VAL A 276 -0.20 19.35 7.92
CA VAL A 276 -0.11 18.03 7.25
C VAL A 276 1.16 17.90 6.42
N VAL A 277 1.65 18.97 5.83
CA VAL A 277 2.81 18.95 4.92
C VAL A 277 4.04 19.57 5.56
N PHE A 278 3.97 20.85 5.95
CA PHE A 278 5.15 21.60 6.37
C PHE A 278 5.64 21.21 7.77
N HIS A 279 4.76 20.93 8.71
CA HIS A 279 5.18 20.47 10.05
C HIS A 279 6.02 19.17 10.01
N LYS A 280 5.92 18.40 8.93
CA LYS A 280 6.73 17.17 8.74
C LYS A 280 8.05 17.42 8.00
N ILE A 281 8.22 18.59 7.41
CA ILE A 281 9.37 18.95 6.58
C ILE A 281 10.19 20.04 7.26
N TYR A 282 9.52 20.92 8.01
CA TYR A 282 10.15 22.06 8.70
C TYR A 282 10.02 21.93 10.20
N ALA A 283 11.14 21.95 10.91
CA ALA A 283 11.21 22.17 12.33
C ALA A 283 11.99 23.48 12.57
N ASN A 284 11.42 24.39 13.38
CA ASN A 284 12.02 25.71 13.70
C ASN A 284 12.42 26.56 12.47
N GLY A 285 11.63 26.46 11.38
CA GLY A 285 11.89 27.25 10.16
C GLY A 285 13.01 26.75 9.27
N GLN A 286 13.62 25.61 9.60
CA GLN A 286 14.63 24.94 8.78
C GLN A 286 14.10 23.58 8.29
N LEU A 287 14.57 23.15 7.11
CA LEU A 287 14.31 21.82 6.58
C LEU A 287 14.94 20.78 7.53
N ASP A 288 14.11 20.18 8.36
CA ASP A 288 14.54 19.15 9.29
C ASP A 288 14.04 17.78 8.83
N PHE A 289 14.95 17.02 8.27
CA PHE A 289 14.71 15.65 7.88
C PHE A 289 14.99 14.65 9.02
N SER A 290 15.40 15.12 10.22
CA SER A 290 15.84 14.25 11.33
C SER A 290 14.71 13.74 12.21
N LEU A 291 13.60 14.48 12.36
CA LEU A 291 12.59 14.26 13.39
C LEU A 291 11.40 13.36 12.98
N ASN A 292 11.24 13.01 11.70
CA ASN A 292 10.08 12.27 11.21
C ASN A 292 10.46 11.12 10.28
N SER A 293 9.48 10.34 9.82
CA SER A 293 9.67 9.25 8.86
C SER A 293 10.46 9.64 7.59
N GLY A 294 10.49 10.92 7.23
CA GLY A 294 11.36 11.49 6.21
C GLY A 294 12.84 11.48 6.62
N GLY A 295 13.14 11.84 7.87
CA GLY A 295 14.49 11.82 8.40
C GLY A 295 15.08 10.43 8.52
N ALA A 296 14.29 9.46 8.94
CA ALA A 296 14.72 8.06 8.95
C ALA A 296 15.10 7.55 7.55
N ARG A 297 14.40 8.00 6.50
CA ARG A 297 14.73 7.67 5.10
C ARG A 297 15.98 8.40 4.61
N THR A 298 16.14 9.66 4.97
CA THR A 298 17.32 10.46 4.59
C THR A 298 18.56 9.96 5.31
N ILE A 299 18.47 9.64 6.61
CA ILE A 299 19.55 8.99 7.37
C ILE A 299 19.89 7.63 6.78
N SER A 300 18.89 6.84 6.38
CA SER A 300 19.11 5.56 5.73
C SER A 300 19.82 5.71 4.37
N ILE A 301 19.43 6.69 3.55
CA ILE A 301 20.11 6.97 2.28
C ILE A 301 21.53 7.52 2.52
N SER A 302 21.69 8.45 3.44
CA SER A 302 23.01 9.01 3.76
C SER A 302 23.93 7.94 4.36
N SER A 303 23.45 7.07 5.23
CA SER A 303 24.24 5.97 5.78
C SER A 303 24.67 4.98 4.71
N VAL A 304 23.79 4.64 3.77
CA VAL A 304 24.12 3.78 2.62
C VAL A 304 25.16 4.46 1.72
N LEU A 305 24.99 5.73 1.39
CA LEU A 305 25.97 6.49 0.59
C LEU A 305 27.32 6.62 1.30
N THR A 306 27.32 6.88 2.61
CA THR A 306 28.56 6.95 3.40
C THR A 306 29.27 5.59 3.48
N THR A 307 28.50 4.50 3.59
CA THR A 307 29.06 3.14 3.57
C THR A 307 29.67 2.83 2.20
N ILE A 308 28.99 3.19 1.10
CA ILE A 308 29.52 3.01 -0.27
C ILE A 308 30.79 3.86 -0.50
N TYR A 309 30.85 5.07 0.07
CA TYR A 309 31.99 5.97 -0.13
C TYR A 309 33.21 5.57 0.70
N ASN A 310 33.02 4.91 1.86
CA ASN A 310 34.10 4.49 2.77
C ASN A 310 34.62 3.07 2.48
N HIS A 311 34.09 2.37 1.49
CA HIS A 311 34.56 1.08 0.95
C HIS A 311 34.98 1.22 -0.50
#